data_7f3939afcbace19b384face232ae15c0
#
_entry.id   7f3939afcbace19b384face232ae15c0
#
_cell.length_a   1.000
_cell.length_b   1.000
_cell.length_c   1.000
_cell.angle_alpha   90.00
_cell.angle_beta   90.00
_cell.angle_gamma   90.00
#
_symmetry.space_group_name_H-M   'P 1'
#
loop_
_entity.id
_entity.type
_entity.pdbx_description
1 polymer ?
#
loop_
_entity_poly.entity_id
_entity_poly.type
_entity_poly.pdbx_seq_one_letter_code
_entity_poly.pdbx_strand_id
1 'polypeptide(L)'
;MNKIQKFLSVVFFIAIFIVLIYLIQNYGIEPLRNKIESMGIWAPFGIFILRGVSIILPALPSSAYSLLAGSLLGFQKGYMTIIFSDIVFCQAAFFIARNYGRVPVRNLVGPKAMQKIESFNQNQLEENFFLMTGLLMTGLFEFLSYAIGIGGTRWKIFTPALLISLLISDSILVAVGAGVSQGAGLFLGIALLGMFALATISGLAKNKMPK
;
A
#
# COMPACT_ATOMS: atom_id res chain seq x y z
N MET A 1 0.62 -24.35 7.33
CA MET A 1 -0.07 -23.57 8.39
C MET A 1 -1.45 -24.18 8.60
N ASN A 2 -1.69 -24.77 9.79
CA ASN A 2 -2.95 -25.44 10.11
C ASN A 2 -4.13 -24.45 10.11
N LYS A 3 -5.37 -24.95 9.80
CA LYS A 3 -6.60 -24.13 9.81
C LYS A 3 -6.77 -23.34 11.11
N ILE A 4 -6.34 -23.93 12.25
CA ILE A 4 -6.37 -23.32 13.58
C ILE A 4 -5.43 -22.13 13.68
N GLN A 5 -4.22 -22.22 13.15
CA GLN A 5 -3.25 -21.08 13.15
C GLN A 5 -3.74 -19.90 12.30
N LYS A 6 -4.40 -20.17 11.18
CA LYS A 6 -5.02 -19.11 10.36
C LYS A 6 -6.18 -18.45 11.10
N PHE A 7 -7.01 -19.24 11.77
CA PHE A 7 -8.11 -18.72 12.57
C PHE A 7 -7.62 -17.87 13.75
N LEU A 8 -6.63 -18.36 14.49
CA LEU A 8 -6.00 -17.62 15.60
C LEU A 8 -5.36 -16.31 15.13
N SER A 9 -4.68 -16.30 13.97
CA SER A 9 -4.11 -15.07 13.40
C SER A 9 -5.20 -14.06 13.05
N VAL A 10 -6.30 -14.49 12.45
CA VAL A 10 -7.43 -13.61 12.10
C VAL A 10 -8.06 -13.02 13.35
N VAL A 11 -8.33 -13.86 14.38
CA VAL A 11 -8.88 -13.41 15.65
C VAL A 11 -7.94 -12.42 16.36
N PHE A 12 -6.63 -12.67 16.35
CA PHE A 12 -5.62 -11.78 16.90
C PHE A 12 -5.58 -10.42 16.20
N PHE A 13 -5.63 -10.40 14.86
CA PHE A 13 -5.69 -9.14 14.10
C PHE A 13 -7.00 -8.38 14.34
N ILE A 14 -8.13 -9.07 14.43
CA ILE A 14 -9.42 -8.46 14.76
C ILE A 14 -9.38 -7.87 16.18
N ALA A 15 -8.81 -8.57 17.16
CA ALA A 15 -8.68 -8.08 18.52
C ALA A 15 -7.80 -6.83 18.59
N ILE A 16 -6.63 -6.83 17.93
CA ILE A 16 -5.77 -5.63 17.83
C ILE A 16 -6.53 -4.47 17.19
N PHE A 17 -7.30 -4.73 16.14
CA PHE A 17 -8.03 -3.70 15.43
C PHE A 17 -9.16 -3.11 16.29
N ILE A 18 -9.88 -3.95 17.05
CA ILE A 18 -10.89 -3.49 18.00
C ILE A 18 -10.25 -2.64 19.10
N VAL A 19 -9.10 -3.06 19.65
CA VAL A 19 -8.35 -2.30 20.65
C VAL A 19 -7.91 -0.94 20.09
N LEU A 20 -7.41 -0.90 18.85
CA LEU A 20 -7.02 0.34 18.18
C LEU A 20 -8.22 1.29 18.00
N ILE A 21 -9.37 0.77 17.53
CA ILE A 21 -10.60 1.58 17.43
C ILE A 21 -11.03 2.11 18.80
N TYR A 22 -11.03 1.25 19.82
CA TYR A 22 -11.37 1.65 21.19
C TYR A 22 -10.45 2.75 21.74
N LEU A 23 -9.13 2.61 21.51
CA LEU A 23 -8.16 3.63 21.90
C LEU A 23 -8.39 4.97 21.16
N ILE A 24 -8.62 4.90 19.84
CA ILE A 24 -8.90 6.09 19.03
C ILE A 24 -10.22 6.77 19.48
N GLN A 25 -11.25 6.01 19.81
CA GLN A 25 -12.53 6.56 20.27
C GLN A 25 -12.45 7.20 21.65
N ASN A 26 -11.70 6.60 22.58
CA ASN A 26 -11.62 7.10 23.97
C ASN A 26 -10.57 8.17 24.17
N TYR A 27 -9.45 8.10 23.48
CA TYR A 27 -8.32 9.04 23.66
C TYR A 27 -8.17 10.01 22.49
N GLY A 28 -8.90 9.79 21.41
CA GLY A 28 -8.73 10.54 20.18
C GLY A 28 -7.39 10.22 19.49
N ILE A 29 -7.19 10.83 18.34
CA ILE A 29 -5.93 10.78 17.59
C ILE A 29 -4.99 11.92 18.01
N GLU A 30 -5.52 12.94 18.71
CA GLU A 30 -4.81 14.15 19.05
C GLU A 30 -3.53 13.93 19.89
N PRO A 31 -3.50 13.08 20.93
CA PRO A 31 -2.26 12.85 21.68
C PRO A 31 -1.15 12.25 20.81
N LEU A 32 -1.51 11.35 19.89
CA LEU A 32 -0.56 10.75 18.95
C LEU A 32 -0.08 11.79 17.94
N ARG A 33 -0.99 12.59 17.41
CA ARG A 33 -0.70 13.67 16.47
C ARG A 33 0.24 14.71 17.09
N ASN A 34 -0.06 15.18 18.32
CA ASN A 34 0.79 16.12 19.04
C ASN A 34 2.21 15.55 19.26
N LYS A 35 2.31 14.26 19.60
CA LYS A 35 3.60 13.58 19.72
C LYS A 35 4.37 13.56 18.40
N ILE A 36 3.68 13.29 17.30
CA ILE A 36 4.26 13.27 15.96
C ILE A 36 4.61 14.69 15.50
N GLU A 37 3.77 15.68 15.76
CA GLU A 37 4.10 17.08 15.47
C GLU A 37 5.33 17.55 16.25
N SER A 38 5.53 17.08 17.48
CA SER A 38 6.74 17.38 18.28
C SER A 38 8.02 16.78 17.70
N MET A 39 7.92 15.75 16.85
CA MET A 39 9.05 15.16 16.15
C MET A 39 9.54 15.99 14.95
N GLY A 40 8.77 17.02 14.55
CA GLY A 40 9.13 17.91 13.44
C GLY A 40 9.35 17.15 12.13
N ILE A 41 10.52 17.34 11.51
CA ILE A 41 10.86 16.72 10.21
C ILE A 41 11.07 15.20 10.31
N TRP A 42 11.32 14.67 11.49
CA TRP A 42 11.52 13.23 11.67
C TRP A 42 10.25 12.40 11.47
N ALA A 43 9.08 12.99 11.68
CA ALA A 43 7.82 12.30 11.47
C ALA A 43 7.54 11.99 9.97
N PRO A 44 7.60 12.97 9.05
CA PRO A 44 7.52 12.69 7.61
C PRO A 44 8.61 11.74 7.14
N PHE A 45 9.86 11.91 7.64
CA PHE A 45 10.96 11.03 7.29
C PHE A 45 10.74 9.59 7.73
N GLY A 46 10.22 9.36 8.93
CA GLY A 46 9.85 8.02 9.40
C GLY A 46 8.80 7.36 8.52
N ILE A 47 7.74 8.10 8.15
CA ILE A 47 6.69 7.61 7.23
C ILE A 47 7.28 7.32 5.84
N PHE A 48 8.14 8.20 5.32
CA PHE A 48 8.83 8.00 4.05
C PHE A 48 9.61 6.68 4.02
N ILE A 49 10.38 6.39 5.05
CA ILE A 49 11.16 5.14 5.13
C ILE A 49 10.26 3.93 5.28
N LEU A 50 9.26 3.98 6.17
CA LEU A 50 8.33 2.86 6.37
C LEU A 50 7.56 2.54 5.09
N ARG A 51 7.11 3.57 4.37
CA ARG A 51 6.47 3.42 3.07
C ARG A 51 7.41 2.79 2.06
N GLY A 52 8.64 3.27 1.99
CA GLY A 52 9.67 2.74 1.11
C GLY A 52 9.97 1.26 1.36
N VAL A 53 10.13 0.90 2.63
CA VAL A 53 10.32 -0.51 3.01
C VAL A 53 9.12 -1.36 2.58
N SER A 54 7.88 -0.86 2.71
CA SER A 54 6.70 -1.62 2.29
C SER A 54 6.57 -1.80 0.78
N ILE A 55 7.12 -0.88 -0.01
CA ILE A 55 7.17 -1.00 -1.48
C ILE A 55 8.22 -2.03 -1.90
N ILE A 56 9.41 -1.95 -1.32
CA ILE A 56 10.50 -2.88 -1.63
C ILE A 56 10.19 -4.30 -1.11
N LEU A 57 9.60 -4.41 0.08
CA LEU A 57 9.17 -5.66 0.69
C LEU A 57 7.64 -5.66 0.84
N PRO A 58 6.86 -6.04 -0.20
CA PRO A 58 5.42 -5.88 -0.22
C PRO A 58 4.74 -6.84 0.79
N ALA A 59 4.83 -6.49 2.07
CA ALA A 59 4.27 -7.23 3.19
C ALA A 59 2.92 -6.70 3.67
N LEU A 60 2.70 -5.39 3.55
CA LEU A 60 1.49 -4.69 3.99
C LEU A 60 0.86 -3.90 2.83
N PRO A 61 -0.46 -3.75 2.81
CA PRO A 61 -1.14 -2.94 1.80
C PRO A 61 -0.63 -1.49 1.82
N SER A 62 -0.21 -1.00 0.69
CA SER A 62 0.33 0.35 0.53
C SER A 62 -0.66 1.46 0.94
N SER A 63 -1.95 1.24 0.71
CA SER A 63 -3.04 2.14 1.09
C SER A 63 -3.08 2.48 2.59
N ALA A 64 -2.66 1.56 3.47
CA ALA A 64 -2.63 1.80 4.91
C ALA A 64 -1.67 2.94 5.28
N TYR A 65 -0.53 3.05 4.60
CA TYR A 65 0.44 4.11 4.86
C TYR A 65 -0.04 5.48 4.37
N SER A 66 -0.76 5.54 3.24
CA SER A 66 -1.35 6.78 2.74
C SER A 66 -2.43 7.31 3.71
N LEU A 67 -3.26 6.42 4.25
CA LEU A 67 -4.23 6.76 5.30
C LEU A 67 -3.55 7.25 6.59
N LEU A 68 -2.51 6.54 7.05
CA LEU A 68 -1.74 6.93 8.23
C LEU A 68 -1.05 8.28 8.04
N ALA A 69 -0.42 8.51 6.89
CA ALA A 69 0.22 9.78 6.58
C ALA A 69 -0.79 10.94 6.64
N GLY A 70 -1.98 10.76 6.04
CA GLY A 70 -3.05 11.74 6.09
C GLY A 70 -3.52 12.03 7.52
N SER A 71 -3.76 10.99 8.31
CA SER A 71 -4.27 11.13 9.68
C SER A 71 -3.26 11.78 10.63
N LEU A 72 -1.97 11.47 10.47
CA LEU A 72 -0.91 11.91 11.38
C LEU A 72 -0.26 13.24 10.98
N LEU A 73 -0.05 13.47 9.69
CA LEU A 73 0.63 14.66 9.16
C LEU A 73 -0.34 15.68 8.56
N GLY A 74 -1.63 15.33 8.45
CA GLY A 74 -2.60 16.11 7.69
C GLY A 74 -2.43 15.91 6.18
N PHE A 75 -3.35 16.51 5.39
CA PHE A 75 -3.38 16.30 3.95
C PHE A 75 -2.08 16.72 3.25
N GLN A 76 -1.68 17.97 3.43
CA GLN A 76 -0.60 18.56 2.64
C GLN A 76 0.76 17.87 2.88
N LYS A 77 1.18 17.76 4.15
CA LYS A 77 2.46 17.10 4.52
C LYS A 77 2.41 15.60 4.24
N GLY A 78 1.29 14.94 4.56
CA GLY A 78 1.10 13.52 4.30
C GLY A 78 1.17 13.18 2.82
N TYR A 79 0.47 13.95 1.98
CA TYR A 79 0.46 13.76 0.54
C TYR A 79 1.84 13.93 -0.10
N MET A 80 2.56 15.01 0.25
CA MET A 80 3.93 15.21 -0.25
C MET A 80 4.87 14.09 0.19
N THR A 81 4.76 13.63 1.43
CA THR A 81 5.59 12.53 1.96
C THR A 81 5.33 11.22 1.22
N ILE A 82 4.07 10.87 0.99
CA ILE A 82 3.68 9.62 0.30
C ILE A 82 4.11 9.68 -1.17
N ILE A 83 3.76 10.74 -1.90
CA ILE A 83 4.15 10.88 -3.32
C ILE A 83 5.67 10.77 -3.50
N PHE A 84 6.43 11.49 -2.68
CA PHE A 84 7.88 11.47 -2.79
C PHE A 84 8.45 10.08 -2.49
N SER A 85 7.92 9.41 -1.47
CA SER A 85 8.29 8.03 -1.16
C SER A 85 7.97 7.08 -2.33
N ASP A 86 6.76 7.16 -2.86
CA ASP A 86 6.31 6.26 -3.93
C ASP A 86 7.09 6.48 -5.22
N ILE A 87 7.38 7.73 -5.59
CA ILE A 87 8.24 8.02 -6.75
C ILE A 87 9.61 7.36 -6.56
N VAL A 88 10.26 7.55 -5.42
CA VAL A 88 11.60 7.02 -5.18
C VAL A 88 11.61 5.49 -5.14
N PHE A 89 10.72 4.90 -4.35
CA PHE A 89 10.78 3.46 -4.09
C PHE A 89 10.12 2.60 -5.17
N CYS A 90 9.08 3.09 -5.87
CA CYS A 90 8.54 2.41 -7.05
C CYS A 90 9.53 2.43 -8.23
N GLN A 91 10.25 3.55 -8.42
CA GLN A 91 11.34 3.60 -9.39
C GLN A 91 12.48 2.63 -9.00
N ALA A 92 12.86 2.58 -7.73
CA ALA A 92 13.85 1.63 -7.25
C ALA A 92 13.41 0.19 -7.49
N ALA A 93 12.17 -0.18 -7.16
CA ALA A 93 11.60 -1.50 -7.40
C ALA A 93 11.61 -1.85 -8.90
N PHE A 94 11.19 -0.90 -9.75
CA PHE A 94 11.25 -1.06 -11.21
C PHE A 94 12.68 -1.32 -11.72
N PHE A 95 13.67 -0.52 -11.30
CA PHE A 95 15.05 -0.72 -11.73
C PHE A 95 15.69 -1.99 -11.18
N ILE A 96 15.37 -2.37 -9.94
CA ILE A 96 15.79 -3.67 -9.37
C ILE A 96 15.26 -4.79 -10.26
N ALA A 97 13.98 -4.78 -10.57
CA ALA A 97 13.36 -5.81 -11.41
C ALA A 97 13.93 -5.84 -12.84
N ARG A 98 14.15 -4.67 -13.42
CA ARG A 98 14.67 -4.53 -14.78
C ARG A 98 16.11 -4.99 -14.92
N ASN A 99 16.98 -4.63 -13.97
CA ASN A 99 18.40 -4.89 -14.06
C ASN A 99 18.78 -6.31 -13.58
N TYR A 100 18.07 -6.81 -12.57
CA TYR A 100 18.41 -8.09 -11.94
C TYR A 100 17.47 -9.23 -12.32
N GLY A 101 16.27 -8.93 -12.85
CA GLY A 101 15.33 -9.93 -13.34
C GLY A 101 14.59 -10.68 -12.22
N ARG A 102 13.99 -11.82 -12.61
CA ARG A 102 13.02 -12.56 -11.77
C ARG A 102 13.62 -13.20 -10.53
N VAL A 103 14.82 -13.79 -10.62
CA VAL A 103 15.39 -14.58 -9.51
C VAL A 103 15.72 -13.70 -8.30
N PRO A 104 16.48 -12.59 -8.42
CA PRO A 104 16.71 -11.68 -7.31
C PRO A 104 15.42 -11.04 -6.76
N VAL A 105 14.48 -10.65 -7.63
CA VAL A 105 13.18 -10.13 -7.18
C VAL A 105 12.45 -11.17 -6.33
N ARG A 106 12.39 -12.43 -6.76
CA ARG A 106 11.77 -13.52 -5.99
C ARG A 106 12.41 -13.71 -4.62
N ASN A 107 13.74 -13.62 -4.55
CA ASN A 107 14.47 -13.75 -3.28
C ASN A 107 14.18 -12.57 -2.34
N LEU A 108 13.98 -11.37 -2.90
CA LEU A 108 13.69 -10.15 -2.15
C LEU A 108 12.24 -10.12 -1.64
N VAL A 109 11.26 -10.31 -2.52
CA VAL A 109 9.83 -10.15 -2.19
C VAL A 109 9.19 -11.44 -1.66
N GLY A 110 9.83 -12.57 -1.86
CA GLY A 110 9.34 -13.89 -1.49
C GLY A 110 8.38 -14.53 -2.52
N PRO A 111 8.12 -15.84 -2.38
CA PRO A 111 7.40 -16.61 -3.41
C PRO A 111 5.94 -16.18 -3.59
N LYS A 112 5.24 -15.78 -2.53
CA LYS A 112 3.84 -15.34 -2.59
C LYS A 112 3.67 -14.03 -3.34
N ALA A 113 4.52 -13.04 -3.07
CA ALA A 113 4.51 -11.77 -3.75
C ALA A 113 4.93 -11.95 -5.22
N MET A 114 5.93 -12.80 -5.48
CA MET A 114 6.37 -13.11 -6.83
C MET A 114 5.25 -13.73 -7.68
N GLN A 115 4.46 -14.65 -7.12
CA GLN A 115 3.30 -15.21 -7.81
C GLN A 115 2.29 -14.13 -8.23
N LYS A 116 2.08 -13.12 -7.38
CA LYS A 116 1.22 -11.99 -7.71
C LYS A 116 1.83 -11.10 -8.80
N ILE A 117 3.14 -10.84 -8.75
CA ILE A 117 3.86 -10.09 -9.78
C ILE A 117 3.74 -10.80 -11.14
N GLU A 118 3.93 -12.12 -11.18
CA GLU A 118 3.85 -12.93 -12.40
C GLU A 118 2.41 -13.09 -12.93
N SER A 119 1.39 -12.85 -12.11
CA SER A 119 -0.01 -12.88 -12.56
C SER A 119 -0.39 -11.73 -13.49
N PHE A 120 0.41 -10.65 -13.51
CA PHE A 120 0.20 -9.55 -14.44
C PHE A 120 0.77 -9.89 -15.82
N ASN A 121 -0.06 -9.71 -16.84
CA ASN A 121 0.38 -9.93 -18.23
C ASN A 121 1.30 -8.78 -18.69
N GLN A 122 2.60 -9.04 -18.67
CA GLN A 122 3.64 -8.05 -18.94
C GLN A 122 3.55 -7.48 -20.38
N ASN A 123 3.22 -8.31 -21.36
CA ASN A 123 3.11 -7.86 -22.75
C ASN A 123 1.98 -6.83 -22.91
N GLN A 124 0.83 -7.04 -22.28
CA GLN A 124 -0.28 -6.10 -22.33
C GLN A 124 0.03 -4.79 -21.61
N LEU A 125 0.85 -4.83 -20.55
CA LEU A 125 1.27 -3.64 -19.82
C LEU A 125 2.22 -2.77 -20.64
N GLU A 126 3.10 -3.38 -21.44
CA GLU A 126 4.03 -2.65 -22.30
C GLU A 126 3.33 -1.95 -23.45
N GLU A 127 2.36 -2.59 -24.06
CA GLU A 127 1.65 -2.11 -25.25
C GLU A 127 0.59 -1.04 -24.96
N ASN A 128 0.04 -1.01 -23.73
CA ASN A 128 -1.08 -0.15 -23.39
C ASN A 128 -0.80 0.75 -22.18
N PHE A 129 -0.41 2.00 -22.47
CA PHE A 129 -0.14 3.02 -21.44
C PHE A 129 -1.34 3.27 -20.52
N PHE A 130 -2.56 3.32 -21.07
CA PHE A 130 -3.78 3.57 -20.28
C PHE A 130 -4.11 2.41 -19.37
N LEU A 131 -3.94 1.16 -19.84
CA LEU A 131 -4.12 -0.03 -19.01
C LEU A 131 -3.12 -0.06 -17.87
N MET A 132 -1.85 0.22 -18.16
CA MET A 132 -0.78 0.29 -17.15
C MET A 132 -1.10 1.36 -16.10
N THR A 133 -1.47 2.57 -16.54
CA THR A 133 -1.85 3.67 -15.65
C THR A 133 -3.06 3.31 -14.79
N GLY A 134 -4.12 2.74 -15.40
CA GLY A 134 -5.31 2.30 -14.68
C GLY A 134 -5.03 1.21 -13.65
N LEU A 135 -4.16 0.25 -13.97
CA LEU A 135 -3.75 -0.77 -13.02
C LEU A 135 -2.91 -0.19 -11.87
N LEU A 136 -2.01 0.74 -12.16
CA LEU A 136 -1.28 1.46 -11.11
C LEU A 136 -2.24 2.22 -10.18
N MET A 137 -3.30 2.84 -10.70
CA MET A 137 -4.32 3.52 -9.89
C MET A 137 -5.09 2.60 -8.93
N THR A 138 -5.03 1.27 -9.11
CA THR A 138 -5.65 0.32 -8.16
C THR A 138 -4.93 0.23 -6.81
N GLY A 139 -3.81 0.93 -6.63
CA GLY A 139 -3.02 0.93 -5.40
C GLY A 139 -2.10 -0.29 -5.26
N LEU A 140 -1.84 -1.03 -6.34
CA LEU A 140 -0.92 -2.17 -6.36
C LEU A 140 0.48 -1.79 -6.85
N PHE A 141 0.91 -0.58 -6.52
CA PHE A 141 2.17 0.02 -7.02
C PHE A 141 3.38 -0.88 -6.80
N GLU A 142 3.51 -1.48 -5.61
CA GLU A 142 4.62 -2.32 -5.23
C GLU A 142 4.77 -3.56 -6.11
N PHE A 143 3.65 -4.21 -6.46
CA PHE A 143 3.68 -5.40 -7.33
C PHE A 143 3.86 -5.03 -8.80
N LEU A 144 3.16 -3.99 -9.24
CA LEU A 144 3.19 -3.54 -10.63
C LEU A 144 4.53 -2.95 -11.03
N SER A 145 5.20 -2.21 -10.14
CA SER A 145 6.55 -1.69 -10.40
C SER A 145 7.55 -2.81 -10.70
N TYR A 146 7.49 -3.90 -9.94
CA TYR A 146 8.30 -5.09 -10.22
C TYR A 146 7.87 -5.79 -11.51
N ALA A 147 6.55 -6.00 -11.73
CA ALA A 147 6.04 -6.67 -12.92
C ALA A 147 6.43 -5.94 -14.21
N ILE A 148 6.24 -4.62 -14.24
CA ILE A 148 6.57 -3.76 -15.37
C ILE A 148 8.09 -3.73 -15.62
N GLY A 149 8.90 -3.72 -14.54
CA GLY A 149 10.35 -3.81 -14.62
C GLY A 149 10.84 -5.13 -15.22
N ILE A 150 10.29 -6.27 -14.76
CA ILE A 150 10.60 -7.61 -15.31
C ILE A 150 10.17 -7.72 -16.78
N GLY A 151 9.04 -7.09 -17.15
CA GLY A 151 8.53 -7.08 -18.53
C GLY A 151 9.39 -6.31 -19.52
N GLY A 152 10.37 -5.53 -19.03
CA GLY A 152 11.28 -4.80 -19.92
C GLY A 152 10.74 -3.46 -20.42
N THR A 153 9.60 -3.01 -19.93
CA THR A 153 8.99 -1.73 -20.30
C THR A 153 9.97 -0.56 -20.14
N ARG A 154 9.96 0.38 -21.07
CA ARG A 154 10.83 1.55 -21.02
C ARG A 154 10.47 2.45 -19.84
N TRP A 155 11.47 2.89 -19.05
CA TRP A 155 11.26 3.78 -17.91
C TRP A 155 10.54 5.09 -18.30
N LYS A 156 10.76 5.57 -19.52
CA LYS A 156 10.08 6.75 -20.09
C LYS A 156 8.56 6.59 -20.25
N ILE A 157 8.07 5.36 -20.28
CA ILE A 157 6.64 5.04 -20.33
C ILE A 157 6.13 4.78 -18.91
N PHE A 158 6.89 4.06 -18.10
CA PHE A 158 6.53 3.73 -16.72
C PHE A 158 6.42 4.98 -15.82
N THR A 159 7.40 5.87 -15.88
CA THR A 159 7.46 7.04 -14.99
C THR A 159 6.26 7.98 -15.15
N PRO A 160 5.83 8.40 -16.35
CA PRO A 160 4.62 9.21 -16.50
C PRO A 160 3.35 8.49 -16.03
N ALA A 161 3.22 7.19 -16.32
CA ALA A 161 2.09 6.39 -15.87
C ALA A 161 2.03 6.32 -14.34
N LEU A 162 3.17 6.10 -13.70
CA LEU A 162 3.31 6.12 -12.25
C LEU A 162 2.91 7.47 -11.67
N LEU A 163 3.46 8.57 -12.18
CA LEU A 163 3.17 9.92 -11.68
C LEU A 163 1.68 10.25 -11.76
N ILE A 164 1.03 10.00 -12.91
CA ILE A 164 -0.41 10.24 -13.07
C ILE A 164 -1.20 9.41 -12.07
N SER A 165 -0.84 8.14 -11.89
CA SER A 165 -1.52 7.24 -10.96
C SER A 165 -1.38 7.68 -9.50
N LEU A 166 -0.17 8.09 -9.08
CA LEU A 166 0.10 8.56 -7.73
C LEU A 166 -0.66 9.86 -7.42
N LEU A 167 -0.65 10.82 -8.36
CA LEU A 167 -1.34 12.10 -8.18
C LEU A 167 -2.83 11.92 -7.91
N ILE A 168 -3.46 10.93 -8.51
CA ILE A 168 -4.90 10.69 -8.37
C ILE A 168 -5.19 9.77 -7.17
N SER A 169 -4.59 8.58 -7.11
CA SER A 169 -4.96 7.58 -6.11
C SER A 169 -4.51 7.93 -4.69
N ASP A 170 -3.29 8.45 -4.53
CA ASP A 170 -2.79 8.81 -3.21
C ASP A 170 -3.46 10.07 -2.64
N SER A 171 -3.86 11.01 -3.51
CA SER A 171 -4.61 12.18 -3.06
C SER A 171 -5.91 11.79 -2.35
N ILE A 172 -6.63 10.81 -2.89
CA ILE A 172 -7.88 10.31 -2.31
C ILE A 172 -7.62 9.63 -0.96
N LEU A 173 -6.64 8.72 -0.90
CA LEU A 173 -6.34 7.98 0.31
C LEU A 173 -5.82 8.87 1.44
N VAL A 174 -4.93 9.81 1.12
CA VAL A 174 -4.40 10.76 2.10
C VAL A 174 -5.50 11.74 2.56
N ALA A 175 -6.38 12.19 1.66
CA ALA A 175 -7.51 13.06 2.01
C ALA A 175 -8.48 12.35 2.96
N VAL A 176 -8.79 11.08 2.69
CA VAL A 176 -9.59 10.25 3.58
C VAL A 176 -8.89 10.12 4.94
N GLY A 177 -7.59 9.84 4.97
CA GLY A 177 -6.80 9.80 6.20
C GLY A 177 -6.82 11.12 6.97
N ALA A 178 -6.66 12.23 6.29
CA ALA A 178 -6.71 13.57 6.91
C ALA A 178 -8.11 13.92 7.46
N GLY A 179 -9.17 13.46 6.82
CA GLY A 179 -10.55 13.62 7.27
C GLY A 179 -10.86 12.91 8.60
N VAL A 180 -10.11 11.85 8.93
CA VAL A 180 -10.23 11.16 10.23
C VAL A 180 -9.96 12.08 11.39
N SER A 181 -8.99 12.97 11.25
CA SER A 181 -8.63 13.95 12.29
C SER A 181 -9.73 15.00 12.54
N GLN A 182 -10.72 15.10 11.64
CA GLN A 182 -11.84 16.04 11.72
C GLN A 182 -13.15 15.40 12.22
N GLY A 183 -13.10 14.23 12.86
CA GLY A 183 -14.26 13.54 13.42
C GLY A 183 -14.88 12.44 12.55
N ALA A 184 -14.36 12.20 11.37
CA ALA A 184 -14.80 11.12 10.47
C ALA A 184 -14.21 9.73 10.83
N GLY A 185 -13.57 9.59 12.00
CA GLY A 185 -12.87 8.36 12.41
C GLY A 185 -13.73 7.11 12.40
N LEU A 186 -15.04 7.25 12.70
CA LEU A 186 -15.98 6.15 12.68
C LEU A 186 -16.18 5.61 11.24
N PHE A 187 -16.36 6.50 10.27
CA PHE A 187 -16.54 6.12 8.85
C PHE A 187 -15.31 5.43 8.27
N LEU A 188 -14.14 5.84 8.71
CA LEU A 188 -12.87 5.26 8.27
C LEU A 188 -12.63 3.88 8.90
N GLY A 189 -12.96 3.72 10.17
CA GLY A 189 -12.95 2.42 10.83
C GLY A 189 -13.85 1.42 10.09
N ILE A 190 -15.05 1.85 9.70
CA ILE A 190 -16.00 1.02 8.94
C ILE A 190 -15.48 0.72 7.53
N ALA A 191 -14.87 1.70 6.83
CA ALA A 191 -14.31 1.50 5.50
C ALA A 191 -13.11 0.55 5.51
N LEU A 192 -12.21 0.67 6.49
CA LEU A 192 -11.09 -0.25 6.68
C LEU A 192 -11.56 -1.67 7.05
N LEU A 193 -12.55 -1.79 7.93
CA LEU A 193 -13.18 -3.09 8.23
C LEU A 193 -13.82 -3.70 7.00
N GLY A 194 -14.53 -2.92 6.19
CA GLY A 194 -15.13 -3.36 4.93
C GLY A 194 -14.09 -3.87 3.94
N MET A 195 -12.99 -3.14 3.75
CA MET A 195 -11.90 -3.58 2.87
C MET A 195 -11.22 -4.86 3.38
N PHE A 196 -11.02 -4.97 4.70
CA PHE A 196 -10.40 -6.15 5.30
C PHE A 196 -11.33 -7.37 5.24
N ALA A 197 -12.64 -7.17 5.46
CA ALA A 197 -13.66 -8.21 5.31
C ALA A 197 -13.75 -8.70 3.86
N LEU A 198 -13.76 -7.79 2.87
CA LEU A 198 -13.74 -8.13 1.45
C LEU A 198 -12.47 -8.88 1.05
N ALA A 199 -11.30 -8.47 1.55
CA ALA A 199 -10.03 -9.16 1.30
C ALA A 199 -10.01 -10.57 1.89
N THR A 200 -10.56 -10.76 3.09
CA THR A 200 -10.65 -12.08 3.74
C THR A 200 -11.68 -12.98 3.06
N ILE A 201 -12.84 -12.44 2.69
CA ILE A 201 -13.91 -13.18 1.96
C ILE A 201 -13.41 -13.60 0.57
N SER A 202 -12.75 -12.71 -0.16
CA SER A 202 -12.18 -13.03 -1.48
C SER A 202 -11.06 -14.07 -1.39
N GLY A 203 -10.25 -14.04 -0.34
CA GLY A 203 -9.23 -15.05 -0.06
C GLY A 203 -9.82 -16.43 0.28
N LEU A 204 -10.97 -16.47 0.99
CA LEU A 204 -11.67 -17.70 1.34
C LEU A 204 -12.48 -18.26 0.16
N ALA A 205 -13.07 -17.40 -0.68
CA ALA A 205 -13.81 -17.80 -1.87
C ALA A 205 -12.89 -18.44 -2.93
N LYS A 206 -11.68 -17.94 -3.09
CA LYS A 206 -10.68 -18.48 -4.02
C LYS A 206 -10.18 -19.88 -3.63
N ASN A 207 -10.31 -20.27 -2.37
CA ASN A 207 -9.97 -21.62 -1.87
C ASN A 207 -11.10 -22.66 -2.06
N LYS A 208 -12.28 -22.26 -2.54
CA LYS A 208 -13.44 -23.16 -2.74
C LYS A 208 -13.73 -23.50 -4.21
N MET A 209 -13.00 -22.95 -5.17
CA MET A 209 -13.15 -23.38 -6.57
C MET A 209 -12.28 -24.63 -6.79
N PRO A 210 -12.87 -25.78 -7.10
CA PRO A 210 -12.12 -26.94 -7.53
C PRO A 210 -11.47 -26.64 -8.89
N LYS A 211 -10.24 -27.16 -9.07
CA LYS A 211 -9.51 -27.12 -10.35
C LYS A 211 -10.23 -27.92 -11.40
#